data_ce6716e20f2fc3400cb08fecfa64d848
#
_entry.id   ce6716e20f2fc3400cb08fecfa64d848
#
_cell.length_a   1.000
_cell.length_b   1.000
_cell.length_c   1.000
_cell.angle_alpha   90.00
_cell.angle_beta   90.00
_cell.angle_gamma   90.00
#
_symmetry.space_group_name_H-M   'P 1'
#
loop_
_entity.id
_entity.type
_entity.pdbx_description
1 polymer ?
#
loop_
_entity_poly.entity_id
_entity_poly.type
_entity_poly.pdbx_seq_one_letter_code
_entity_poly.pdbx_strand_id
1 'polypeptide(L)'
;MLSSGDCSTYLLAGSPQIDPETGEDLGPAWDSLRLLLDDATYETWAEVVHPYIKETLDAHHLPMPPAGSPLMSQLLEAFRLKLLLLTDWAYAQTYANGRYVAPPPVEPRTPLSVEAARQAEQEAASQLPISKALEAWAEAKRLDDGDDRSTQKTIAEFSTVIARFVELHGDMPVASISRAICQAFRASLAKMPTSGKGVRSLTAPQAIANAEAEGLPLASPATVRKQLKALSTVLNFASQRLGLIPEDPVSASGLLRSLAKSARNAETRTADEKGYTRRELALIFGSPLFRGEWSPPRADYGQALYWLPLLMAYTGGRREELAQALVADIRQDAEAGCWFIDICPGEGKTLKTHSSRRKVPLHPDLIALGFIDYRNSLPADGRLFPRLKFHRIDGYSHAVGKTWEKYLREELRLESKASPSHGFRHAFKTLCRDVGIEAALTDWLAGHAAPNVGATYGTYPMRRLYEELKRFPSIAKDAGLLR
;
A
#
# COMPACT_ATOMS: atom_id res chain seq x y z
N MET A 1 -37.68 2.78 -26.17
CA MET A 1 -39.02 2.80 -26.76
C MET A 1 -38.85 2.89 -28.27
N LEU A 2 -38.93 1.78 -28.97
CA LEU A 2 -39.06 1.82 -30.42
C LEU A 2 -40.46 2.35 -30.70
N SER A 3 -40.61 3.49 -31.37
CA SER A 3 -41.90 3.93 -31.83
C SER A 3 -42.45 2.88 -32.82
N SER A 4 -43.70 2.57 -32.71
CA SER A 4 -44.37 1.54 -33.52
C SER A 4 -44.30 1.77 -35.04
N GLY A 5 -43.70 2.88 -35.48
CA GLY A 5 -43.57 3.26 -36.88
C GLY A 5 -42.31 2.76 -37.58
N ASP A 6 -41.17 2.76 -36.91
CA ASP A 6 -39.89 2.59 -37.60
C ASP A 6 -39.45 1.10 -37.75
N CYS A 7 -39.75 0.24 -36.80
CA CYS A 7 -39.47 -1.20 -36.96
C CYS A 7 -40.50 -1.90 -37.88
N SER A 8 -41.72 -1.39 -37.98
CA SER A 8 -42.73 -1.98 -38.86
C SER A 8 -42.38 -1.83 -40.35
N THR A 9 -41.66 -0.78 -40.71
CA THR A 9 -41.29 -0.52 -42.13
C THR A 9 -40.21 -1.48 -42.63
N TYR A 10 -39.30 -1.88 -41.77
CA TYR A 10 -38.25 -2.86 -42.12
C TYR A 10 -38.71 -4.32 -42.08
N LEU A 11 -39.58 -4.68 -41.14
CA LEU A 11 -40.14 -6.01 -41.00
C LEU A 11 -41.35 -6.28 -41.92
N LEU A 12 -42.02 -5.23 -42.36
CA LEU A 12 -43.18 -5.30 -43.26
C LEU A 12 -42.81 -5.17 -44.75
N ALA A 13 -41.57 -4.91 -45.10
CA ALA A 13 -41.07 -5.11 -46.45
C ALA A 13 -41.09 -6.60 -46.75
N GLY A 14 -42.27 -7.15 -46.99
CA GLY A 14 -42.50 -8.54 -47.38
C GLY A 14 -41.98 -8.88 -48.79
N SER A 15 -40.84 -8.32 -49.13
CA SER A 15 -40.10 -8.73 -50.34
C SER A 15 -39.35 -10.00 -49.99
N PRO A 16 -39.60 -11.10 -50.74
CA PRO A 16 -38.83 -12.31 -50.55
C PRO A 16 -37.34 -11.97 -50.67
N GLN A 17 -36.54 -12.39 -49.71
CA GLN A 17 -35.07 -12.35 -49.85
C GLN A 17 -34.71 -13.43 -50.84
N ILE A 18 -34.17 -13.06 -51.98
CA ILE A 18 -33.62 -13.97 -52.96
C ILE A 18 -32.12 -14.09 -52.69
N ASP A 19 -31.63 -15.30 -52.52
CA ASP A 19 -30.21 -15.55 -52.36
C ASP A 19 -29.48 -15.06 -53.64
N PRO A 20 -28.53 -14.14 -53.52
CA PRO A 20 -27.87 -13.57 -54.70
C PRO A 20 -26.97 -14.58 -55.45
N GLU A 21 -26.58 -15.70 -54.83
CA GLU A 21 -25.75 -16.72 -55.45
C GLU A 21 -26.55 -17.89 -56.06
N THR A 22 -27.66 -18.27 -55.41
CA THR A 22 -28.47 -19.43 -55.81
C THR A 22 -29.76 -19.08 -56.49
N GLY A 23 -30.25 -17.85 -56.33
CA GLY A 23 -31.53 -17.42 -56.86
C GLY A 23 -32.73 -18.02 -56.12
N GLU A 24 -32.53 -18.70 -55.00
CA GLU A 24 -33.60 -19.30 -54.22
C GLU A 24 -34.33 -18.23 -53.34
N ASP A 25 -35.65 -18.41 -53.19
CA ASP A 25 -36.48 -17.60 -52.29
C ASP A 25 -36.22 -18.05 -50.84
N LEU A 26 -35.49 -17.24 -50.09
CA LEU A 26 -35.18 -17.47 -48.69
C LEU A 26 -36.32 -17.17 -47.73
N GLY A 27 -37.47 -16.82 -48.28
CA GLY A 27 -38.63 -16.40 -47.44
C GLY A 27 -38.53 -14.97 -46.92
N PRO A 28 -39.49 -14.56 -46.09
CA PRO A 28 -39.49 -13.23 -45.53
C PRO A 28 -38.36 -12.98 -44.54
N ALA A 29 -37.77 -11.79 -44.57
CA ALA A 29 -36.61 -11.41 -43.72
C ALA A 29 -36.86 -11.62 -42.21
N TRP A 30 -38.12 -11.55 -41.78
CA TRP A 30 -38.50 -11.77 -40.38
C TRP A 30 -38.39 -13.23 -39.95
N ASP A 31 -38.52 -14.21 -40.88
CA ASP A 31 -38.38 -15.66 -40.56
C ASP A 31 -36.94 -16.01 -40.25
N SER A 32 -36.02 -15.55 -41.11
CA SER A 32 -34.58 -15.69 -40.84
C SER A 32 -34.16 -15.01 -39.54
N LEU A 33 -34.68 -13.82 -39.26
CA LEU A 33 -34.41 -13.12 -38.02
C LEU A 33 -34.90 -13.92 -36.77
N ARG A 34 -36.10 -14.52 -36.91
CA ARG A 34 -36.69 -15.34 -35.83
C ARG A 34 -35.82 -16.54 -35.51
N LEU A 35 -35.34 -17.29 -36.54
CA LEU A 35 -34.45 -18.41 -36.35
C LEU A 35 -33.14 -18.04 -35.65
N LEU A 36 -32.55 -16.91 -36.04
CA LEU A 36 -31.34 -16.41 -35.38
C LEU A 36 -31.55 -16.03 -33.91
N LEU A 37 -32.74 -15.51 -33.55
CA LEU A 37 -33.04 -15.12 -32.18
C LEU A 37 -33.45 -16.28 -31.28
N ASP A 38 -34.06 -17.36 -31.82
CA ASP A 38 -34.57 -18.50 -31.04
C ASP A 38 -33.53 -19.59 -30.84
N ASP A 39 -32.78 -19.97 -31.88
CA ASP A 39 -31.95 -21.16 -31.88
C ASP A 39 -30.43 -20.91 -31.76
N ALA A 40 -30.01 -19.65 -31.78
CA ALA A 40 -28.61 -19.29 -31.70
C ALA A 40 -28.05 -19.23 -30.28
N THR A 41 -26.75 -19.46 -30.15
CA THR A 41 -26.02 -19.20 -28.89
C THR A 41 -26.07 -17.74 -28.51
N TYR A 42 -25.87 -17.41 -27.23
CA TYR A 42 -25.86 -16.02 -26.73
C TYR A 42 -24.99 -15.10 -27.57
N GLU A 43 -23.82 -15.53 -27.99
CA GLU A 43 -22.90 -14.71 -28.82
C GLU A 43 -23.51 -14.36 -30.18
N THR A 44 -24.15 -15.32 -30.84
CA THR A 44 -24.73 -15.13 -32.18
C THR A 44 -25.92 -14.17 -32.18
N TRP A 45 -26.89 -14.36 -31.26
CA TRP A 45 -28.06 -13.47 -31.24
C TRP A 45 -27.74 -12.08 -30.65
N ALA A 46 -26.73 -12.00 -29.76
CA ALA A 46 -26.28 -10.72 -29.22
C ALA A 46 -25.68 -9.82 -30.32
N GLU A 47 -24.94 -10.38 -31.28
CA GLU A 47 -24.44 -9.66 -32.46
C GLU A 47 -25.59 -9.11 -33.33
N VAL A 48 -26.66 -9.90 -33.51
CA VAL A 48 -27.84 -9.50 -34.27
C VAL A 48 -28.61 -8.38 -33.57
N VAL A 49 -28.72 -8.42 -32.24
CA VAL A 49 -29.49 -7.45 -31.43
C VAL A 49 -28.74 -6.14 -31.20
N HIS A 50 -27.41 -6.17 -31.11
CA HIS A 50 -26.57 -5.03 -30.78
C HIS A 50 -26.78 -3.79 -31.68
N PRO A 51 -26.91 -3.90 -33.02
CA PRO A 51 -27.22 -2.75 -33.90
C PRO A 51 -28.52 -2.04 -33.52
N TYR A 52 -29.58 -2.76 -33.19
CA TYR A 52 -30.89 -2.19 -32.81
C TYR A 52 -30.80 -1.44 -31.47
N ILE A 53 -30.02 -1.93 -30.52
CA ILE A 53 -29.73 -1.21 -29.27
C ILE A 53 -29.02 0.09 -29.58
N LYS A 54 -27.97 0.04 -30.39
CA LYS A 54 -27.15 1.20 -30.74
C LYS A 54 -28.00 2.27 -31.40
N GLU A 55 -28.77 1.92 -32.43
CA GLU A 55 -29.66 2.87 -33.14
C GLU A 55 -30.69 3.51 -32.22
N THR A 56 -31.27 2.71 -31.31
CA THR A 56 -32.24 3.23 -30.33
C THR A 56 -31.60 4.19 -29.34
N LEU A 57 -30.42 3.86 -28.80
CA LEU A 57 -29.70 4.72 -27.87
C LEU A 57 -29.25 6.03 -28.54
N ASP A 58 -28.71 5.93 -29.76
CA ASP A 58 -28.29 7.10 -30.55
C ASP A 58 -29.49 8.04 -30.83
N ALA A 59 -30.67 7.49 -31.21
CA ALA A 59 -31.88 8.24 -31.42
C ALA A 59 -32.37 9.00 -30.15
N HIS A 60 -32.07 8.48 -28.99
CA HIS A 60 -32.41 9.09 -27.70
C HIS A 60 -31.25 9.83 -27.02
N HIS A 61 -30.09 10.01 -27.69
CA HIS A 61 -28.89 10.67 -27.19
C HIS A 61 -28.35 10.03 -25.89
N LEU A 62 -28.49 8.71 -25.75
CA LEU A 62 -28.01 7.95 -24.59
C LEU A 62 -26.68 7.27 -24.90
N PRO A 63 -25.74 7.24 -23.96
CA PRO A 63 -24.46 6.55 -24.17
C PRO A 63 -24.66 5.04 -24.20
N MET A 64 -23.86 4.36 -25.06
CA MET A 64 -23.82 2.90 -25.13
C MET A 64 -23.17 2.34 -23.85
N PRO A 65 -23.80 1.39 -23.15
CA PRO A 65 -23.19 0.74 -21.99
C PRO A 65 -21.94 -0.07 -22.38
N PRO A 66 -20.96 -0.21 -21.46
CA PRO A 66 -19.79 -1.04 -21.72
C PRO A 66 -20.15 -2.48 -22.05
N ALA A 67 -19.44 -3.08 -23.00
CA ALA A 67 -19.60 -4.51 -23.33
C ALA A 67 -19.36 -5.37 -22.08
N GLY A 68 -20.24 -6.37 -21.85
CA GLY A 68 -20.18 -7.26 -20.67
C GLY A 68 -20.72 -6.65 -19.37
N SER A 69 -21.21 -5.41 -19.38
CA SER A 69 -21.88 -4.83 -18.21
C SER A 69 -23.25 -5.49 -17.95
N PRO A 70 -23.73 -5.57 -16.69
CA PRO A 70 -25.07 -6.06 -16.39
C PRO A 70 -26.18 -5.33 -17.14
N LEU A 71 -26.01 -4.03 -17.36
CA LEU A 71 -26.96 -3.21 -18.10
C LEU A 71 -26.99 -3.60 -19.59
N MET A 72 -25.83 -3.87 -20.20
CA MET A 72 -25.75 -4.34 -21.59
C MET A 72 -26.45 -5.69 -21.75
N SER A 73 -26.21 -6.64 -20.83
CA SER A 73 -26.87 -7.95 -20.86
C SER A 73 -28.40 -7.84 -20.73
N GLN A 74 -28.90 -6.95 -19.89
CA GLN A 74 -30.33 -6.68 -19.74
C GLN A 74 -30.94 -6.04 -20.99
N LEU A 75 -30.24 -5.10 -21.62
CA LEU A 75 -30.68 -4.49 -22.87
C LEU A 75 -30.72 -5.52 -24.01
N LEU A 76 -29.69 -6.33 -24.15
CA LEU A 76 -29.64 -7.39 -25.14
C LEU A 76 -30.83 -8.33 -25.00
N GLU A 77 -31.13 -8.83 -23.81
CA GLU A 77 -32.26 -9.74 -23.59
C GLU A 77 -33.60 -9.04 -23.79
N ALA A 78 -33.79 -7.79 -23.33
CA ALA A 78 -35.01 -7.05 -23.54
C ALA A 78 -35.30 -6.77 -25.01
N PHE A 79 -34.28 -6.42 -25.80
CA PHE A 79 -34.41 -6.22 -27.24
C PHE A 79 -34.69 -7.52 -27.98
N ARG A 80 -34.01 -8.62 -27.60
CA ARG A 80 -34.27 -9.96 -28.16
C ARG A 80 -35.73 -10.36 -28.02
N LEU A 81 -36.27 -10.28 -26.78
CA LEU A 81 -37.67 -10.62 -26.52
C LEU A 81 -38.62 -9.72 -27.32
N LYS A 82 -38.30 -8.44 -27.48
CA LYS A 82 -39.13 -7.52 -28.26
C LYS A 82 -39.10 -7.84 -29.75
N LEU A 83 -37.92 -8.19 -30.30
CA LEU A 83 -37.75 -8.58 -31.70
C LEU A 83 -38.51 -9.90 -31.97
N LEU A 84 -38.46 -10.89 -31.07
CA LEU A 84 -39.27 -12.12 -31.18
C LEU A 84 -40.76 -11.83 -31.25
N LEU A 85 -41.28 -10.95 -30.41
CA LEU A 85 -42.68 -10.55 -30.44
C LEU A 85 -43.05 -9.86 -31.76
N LEU A 86 -42.14 -9.05 -32.34
CA LEU A 86 -42.34 -8.39 -33.61
C LEU A 86 -42.32 -9.36 -34.80
N THR A 87 -41.45 -10.40 -34.76
CA THR A 87 -41.43 -11.47 -35.78
C THR A 87 -42.71 -12.32 -35.71
N ASP A 88 -43.25 -12.64 -34.53
CA ASP A 88 -44.53 -13.31 -34.34
C ASP A 88 -45.68 -12.51 -34.90
N TRP A 89 -45.69 -11.19 -34.65
CA TRP A 89 -46.68 -10.29 -35.22
C TRP A 89 -46.57 -10.20 -36.77
N ALA A 90 -45.38 -10.08 -37.33
CA ALA A 90 -45.12 -10.06 -38.75
C ALA A 90 -45.61 -11.37 -39.43
N TYR A 91 -45.34 -12.50 -38.80
CA TYR A 91 -45.84 -13.80 -39.22
C TYR A 91 -47.40 -13.80 -39.27
N ALA A 92 -48.06 -13.43 -38.16
CA ALA A 92 -49.50 -13.37 -38.07
C ALA A 92 -50.11 -12.42 -39.09
N GLN A 93 -49.49 -11.27 -39.34
CA GLN A 93 -49.91 -10.28 -40.35
C GLN A 93 -49.80 -10.86 -41.77
N THR A 94 -48.70 -11.57 -42.08
CA THR A 94 -48.48 -12.15 -43.41
C THR A 94 -49.52 -13.21 -43.75
N TYR A 95 -49.90 -14.06 -42.81
CA TYR A 95 -50.83 -15.16 -43.02
C TYR A 95 -52.29 -14.84 -42.64
N ALA A 96 -52.63 -13.58 -42.34
CA ALA A 96 -53.97 -13.16 -41.95
C ALA A 96 -54.98 -13.06 -43.12
N ASN A 97 -54.62 -13.42 -44.34
CA ASN A 97 -55.48 -13.34 -45.55
C ASN A 97 -56.18 -11.95 -45.72
N GLY A 98 -55.39 -10.88 -45.52
CA GLY A 98 -55.90 -9.50 -45.65
C GLY A 98 -56.66 -8.98 -44.39
N ARG A 99 -56.74 -9.73 -43.31
CA ARG A 99 -57.29 -9.26 -42.04
C ARG A 99 -56.20 -8.50 -41.25
N TYR A 100 -56.56 -7.34 -40.73
CA TYR A 100 -55.66 -6.60 -39.85
C TYR A 100 -55.42 -7.37 -38.55
N VAL A 101 -54.17 -7.62 -38.22
CA VAL A 101 -53.73 -8.14 -36.94
C VAL A 101 -53.11 -6.99 -36.15
N ALA A 102 -53.66 -6.68 -34.99
CA ALA A 102 -53.12 -5.60 -34.15
C ALA A 102 -51.71 -5.96 -33.68
N PRO A 103 -50.76 -5.00 -33.69
CA PRO A 103 -49.46 -5.23 -33.16
C PRO A 103 -49.55 -5.60 -31.64
N PRO A 104 -48.61 -6.36 -31.13
CA PRO A 104 -48.59 -6.71 -29.71
C PRO A 104 -48.65 -5.43 -28.86
N PRO A 105 -49.47 -5.40 -27.81
CA PRO A 105 -49.59 -4.21 -26.96
C PRO A 105 -48.22 -3.84 -26.41
N VAL A 106 -47.84 -2.60 -26.61
CA VAL A 106 -46.69 -2.03 -25.90
C VAL A 106 -47.14 -1.83 -24.46
N GLU A 107 -46.93 -2.81 -23.59
CA GLU A 107 -47.09 -2.56 -22.17
C GLU A 107 -46.19 -1.36 -21.81
N PRO A 108 -46.73 -0.32 -21.19
CA PRO A 108 -45.94 0.75 -20.66
C PRO A 108 -45.11 0.12 -19.49
N ARG A 109 -43.97 -0.48 -19.80
CA ARG A 109 -42.99 -0.71 -18.77
C ARG A 109 -42.63 0.67 -18.26
N THR A 110 -42.91 0.93 -17.00
CA THR A 110 -42.37 2.07 -16.28
C THR A 110 -40.93 2.21 -16.72
N PRO A 111 -40.49 3.32 -17.31
CA PRO A 111 -39.10 3.47 -17.67
C PRO A 111 -38.33 3.10 -16.40
N LEU A 112 -37.46 2.10 -16.49
CA LEU A 112 -36.40 1.95 -15.50
C LEU A 112 -35.73 3.32 -15.54
N SER A 113 -36.13 4.19 -14.63
CA SER A 113 -35.61 5.54 -14.62
C SER A 113 -34.10 5.34 -14.54
N VAL A 114 -33.34 6.16 -15.26
CA VAL A 114 -31.88 6.18 -15.13
C VAL A 114 -31.51 6.30 -13.64
N GLU A 115 -32.40 6.88 -12.85
CA GLU A 115 -32.43 6.92 -11.40
C GLU A 115 -32.58 5.53 -10.74
N ALA A 116 -33.51 4.69 -11.20
CA ALA A 116 -33.70 3.34 -10.61
C ALA A 116 -32.52 2.40 -10.96
N ALA A 117 -31.94 2.51 -12.15
CA ALA A 117 -30.73 1.78 -12.51
C ALA A 117 -29.50 2.31 -11.71
N ARG A 118 -29.36 3.62 -11.55
CA ARG A 118 -28.37 4.24 -10.68
C ARG A 118 -28.58 3.87 -9.21
N GLN A 119 -29.82 3.83 -8.74
CA GLN A 119 -30.14 3.39 -7.38
C GLN A 119 -29.82 1.92 -7.17
N ALA A 120 -30.13 1.03 -8.12
CA ALA A 120 -29.77 -0.39 -8.05
C ALA A 120 -28.25 -0.62 -8.11
N GLU A 121 -27.53 0.15 -8.94
CA GLU A 121 -26.05 0.14 -8.94
C GLU A 121 -25.48 0.70 -7.62
N GLN A 122 -26.05 1.77 -7.09
CA GLN A 122 -25.67 2.33 -5.79
C GLN A 122 -26.02 1.38 -4.64
N GLU A 123 -27.15 0.69 -4.69
CA GLU A 123 -27.50 -0.34 -3.70
C GLU A 123 -26.57 -1.56 -3.79
N ALA A 124 -26.28 -2.06 -4.98
CA ALA A 124 -25.31 -3.14 -5.17
C ALA A 124 -23.89 -2.72 -4.75
N ALA A 125 -23.49 -1.51 -5.10
CA ALA A 125 -22.20 -0.96 -4.68
C ALA A 125 -22.16 -0.72 -3.16
N SER A 126 -23.28 -0.29 -2.54
CA SER A 126 -23.36 -0.12 -1.08
C SER A 126 -23.22 -1.43 -0.29
N GLN A 127 -23.45 -2.58 -0.93
CA GLN A 127 -23.24 -3.91 -0.35
C GLN A 127 -21.78 -4.40 -0.45
N LEU A 128 -20.85 -3.59 -1.00
CA LEU A 128 -19.45 -4.00 -1.12
C LEU A 128 -18.84 -4.26 0.25
N PRO A 129 -18.33 -5.50 0.53
CA PRO A 129 -17.69 -5.82 1.80
C PRO A 129 -16.40 -5.03 2.00
N ILE A 130 -16.01 -4.81 3.27
CA ILE A 130 -14.78 -4.08 3.61
C ILE A 130 -13.52 -4.78 3.07
N SER A 131 -13.52 -6.11 2.98
CA SER A 131 -12.43 -6.87 2.38
C SER A 131 -12.25 -6.53 0.90
N LYS A 132 -13.33 -6.37 0.15
CA LYS A 132 -13.30 -5.97 -1.27
C LYS A 132 -12.96 -4.51 -1.46
N ALA A 133 -13.37 -3.64 -0.56
CA ALA A 133 -12.91 -2.25 -0.56
C ALA A 133 -11.39 -2.14 -0.31
N LEU A 134 -10.82 -3.00 0.53
CA LEU A 134 -9.37 -3.12 0.72
C LEU A 134 -8.66 -3.59 -0.56
N GLU A 135 -9.19 -4.60 -1.26
CA GLU A 135 -8.62 -5.09 -2.52
C GLU A 135 -8.57 -3.96 -3.58
N ALA A 136 -9.69 -3.25 -3.77
CA ALA A 136 -9.78 -2.12 -4.69
C ALA A 136 -8.83 -0.98 -4.30
N TRP A 137 -8.71 -0.66 -3.00
CA TRP A 137 -7.75 0.31 -2.50
C TRP A 137 -6.30 -0.13 -2.77
N ALA A 138 -5.98 -1.41 -2.56
CA ALA A 138 -4.64 -1.93 -2.78
C ALA A 138 -4.24 -1.90 -4.25
N GLU A 139 -5.18 -2.17 -5.16
CA GLU A 139 -4.97 -2.06 -6.61
C GLU A 139 -4.74 -0.59 -7.02
N ALA A 140 -5.61 0.32 -6.59
CA ALA A 140 -5.43 1.75 -6.85
C ALA A 140 -4.09 2.27 -6.31
N LYS A 141 -3.68 1.81 -5.12
CA LYS A 141 -2.40 2.19 -4.54
C LYS A 141 -1.21 1.69 -5.35
N ARG A 142 -1.28 0.48 -5.94
CA ARG A 142 -0.23 -0.02 -6.86
C ARG A 142 -0.17 0.79 -8.16
N LEU A 143 -1.33 1.21 -8.67
CA LEU A 143 -1.39 2.07 -9.86
C LEU A 143 -0.83 3.48 -9.58
N ASP A 144 -1.18 4.08 -8.44
CA ASP A 144 -0.78 5.44 -8.09
C ASP A 144 0.72 5.53 -7.70
N ASP A 145 1.21 4.59 -6.87
CA ASP A 145 2.53 4.66 -6.23
C ASP A 145 3.56 3.67 -6.83
N GLY A 146 3.12 2.76 -7.72
CA GLY A 146 3.90 1.62 -8.20
C GLY A 146 3.87 0.43 -7.23
N ASP A 147 4.25 -0.75 -7.72
CA ASP A 147 4.29 -1.99 -6.92
C ASP A 147 5.66 -2.20 -6.26
N ASP A 148 6.18 -1.15 -5.63
CA ASP A 148 7.44 -1.22 -4.92
C ASP A 148 7.30 -1.86 -3.52
N ARG A 149 8.45 -2.10 -2.87
CA ARG A 149 8.52 -2.71 -1.53
C ARG A 149 7.77 -1.89 -0.47
N SER A 150 7.76 -0.56 -0.57
CA SER A 150 7.08 0.33 0.38
C SER A 150 5.57 0.20 0.26
N THR A 151 5.08 0.16 -0.98
CA THR A 151 3.67 -0.06 -1.32
C THR A 151 3.20 -1.43 -0.84
N GLN A 152 3.95 -2.50 -1.16
CA GLN A 152 3.64 -3.86 -0.70
C GLN A 152 3.60 -3.97 0.83
N LYS A 153 4.54 -3.32 1.53
CA LYS A 153 4.54 -3.27 3.00
C LYS A 153 3.32 -2.57 3.56
N THR A 154 2.94 -1.44 2.98
CA THR A 154 1.76 -0.68 3.41
C THR A 154 0.49 -1.50 3.20
N ILE A 155 0.35 -2.15 2.04
CA ILE A 155 -0.78 -3.03 1.75
C ILE A 155 -0.85 -4.19 2.76
N ALA A 156 0.26 -4.86 3.06
CA ALA A 156 0.32 -5.95 4.03
C ALA A 156 -0.05 -5.48 5.46
N GLU A 157 0.40 -4.29 5.88
CA GLU A 157 0.02 -3.70 7.16
C GLU A 157 -1.51 -3.43 7.22
N PHE A 158 -2.09 -2.88 6.15
CA PHE A 158 -3.52 -2.57 6.07
C PHE A 158 -4.36 -3.84 6.00
N SER A 159 -3.92 -4.83 5.22
CA SER A 159 -4.58 -6.15 5.16
C SER A 159 -4.66 -6.81 6.54
N THR A 160 -3.60 -6.70 7.34
CA THR A 160 -3.60 -7.20 8.73
C THR A 160 -4.65 -6.48 9.59
N VAL A 161 -4.80 -5.17 9.42
CA VAL A 161 -5.79 -4.39 10.20
C VAL A 161 -7.21 -4.71 9.78
N ILE A 162 -7.47 -4.81 8.47
CA ILE A 162 -8.81 -5.15 7.96
C ILE A 162 -9.17 -6.60 8.32
N ALA A 163 -8.23 -7.54 8.25
CA ALA A 163 -8.45 -8.91 8.73
C ALA A 163 -8.90 -8.94 10.21
N ARG A 164 -8.24 -8.16 11.08
CA ARG A 164 -8.67 -8.01 12.49
C ARG A 164 -10.06 -7.40 12.63
N PHE A 165 -10.38 -6.42 11.77
CA PHE A 165 -11.73 -5.84 11.75
C PHE A 165 -12.78 -6.90 11.39
N VAL A 166 -12.51 -7.71 10.36
CA VAL A 166 -13.38 -8.81 9.91
C VAL A 166 -13.51 -9.88 11.00
N GLU A 167 -12.43 -10.24 11.67
CA GLU A 167 -12.45 -11.20 12.79
C GLU A 167 -13.30 -10.74 13.98
N LEU A 168 -13.41 -9.42 14.21
CA LEU A 168 -14.13 -8.83 15.35
C LEU A 168 -15.58 -8.45 15.02
N HIS A 169 -15.87 -8.05 13.78
CA HIS A 169 -17.14 -7.45 13.39
C HIS A 169 -17.81 -8.13 12.17
N GLY A 170 -17.14 -9.11 11.54
CA GLY A 170 -17.57 -9.70 10.28
C GLY A 170 -17.16 -8.90 9.05
N ASP A 171 -17.18 -9.54 7.88
CA ASP A 171 -16.92 -8.91 6.59
C ASP A 171 -18.20 -8.19 6.10
N MET A 172 -18.50 -7.07 6.72
CA MET A 172 -19.73 -6.32 6.47
C MET A 172 -19.59 -5.33 5.32
N PRO A 173 -20.73 -4.94 4.70
CA PRO A 173 -20.75 -3.85 3.73
C PRO A 173 -20.18 -2.56 4.30
N VAL A 174 -19.39 -1.84 3.48
CA VAL A 174 -18.79 -0.56 3.87
C VAL A 174 -19.84 0.44 4.36
N ALA A 175 -21.02 0.47 3.71
CA ALA A 175 -22.13 1.35 4.07
C ALA A 175 -22.71 1.06 5.46
N SER A 176 -22.52 -0.16 5.99
CA SER A 176 -22.98 -0.56 7.31
C SER A 176 -22.02 -0.17 8.43
N ILE A 177 -20.80 0.27 8.10
CA ILE A 177 -19.77 0.62 9.09
C ILE A 177 -20.07 1.98 9.70
N SER A 178 -20.72 1.98 10.84
CA SER A 178 -21.11 3.17 11.58
C SER A 178 -19.99 3.71 12.49
N ARG A 179 -20.15 4.94 12.99
CA ARG A 179 -19.27 5.52 14.02
C ARG A 179 -19.22 4.65 15.28
N ALA A 180 -20.33 3.99 15.64
CA ALA A 180 -20.39 3.07 16.79
C ALA A 180 -19.52 1.84 16.59
N ILE A 181 -19.53 1.24 15.40
CA ILE A 181 -18.66 0.10 15.05
C ILE A 181 -17.18 0.53 15.08
N CYS A 182 -16.84 1.72 14.57
CA CYS A 182 -15.48 2.25 14.65
C CYS A 182 -15.01 2.46 16.10
N GLN A 183 -15.90 2.91 17.00
CA GLN A 183 -15.63 3.01 18.44
C GLN A 183 -15.42 1.62 19.08
N ALA A 184 -16.25 0.63 18.74
CA ALA A 184 -16.11 -0.73 19.24
C ALA A 184 -14.78 -1.35 18.77
N PHE A 185 -14.42 -1.17 17.49
CA PHE A 185 -13.14 -1.60 16.95
C PHE A 185 -11.95 -0.94 17.66
N ARG A 186 -12.01 0.38 17.90
CA ARG A 186 -11.00 1.09 18.70
C ARG A 186 -10.83 0.46 20.09
N ALA A 187 -11.94 0.16 20.77
CA ALA A 187 -11.93 -0.44 22.11
C ALA A 187 -11.27 -1.82 22.08
N SER A 188 -11.58 -2.64 21.08
CA SER A 188 -10.97 -3.95 20.88
C SER A 188 -9.46 -3.84 20.56
N LEU A 189 -9.06 -2.90 19.70
CA LEU A 189 -7.65 -2.63 19.41
C LEU A 189 -6.84 -2.25 20.64
N ALA A 190 -7.43 -1.53 21.59
CA ALA A 190 -6.77 -1.16 22.83
C ALA A 190 -6.50 -2.35 23.77
N LYS A 191 -7.25 -3.46 23.60
CA LYS A 191 -7.07 -4.72 24.33
C LYS A 191 -6.14 -5.71 23.61
N MET A 192 -5.68 -5.40 22.39
CA MET A 192 -4.77 -6.28 21.63
C MET A 192 -3.38 -6.33 22.29
N PRO A 193 -2.80 -7.53 22.46
CA PRO A 193 -1.44 -7.65 22.99
C PRO A 193 -0.39 -7.21 21.97
N THR A 194 0.70 -6.61 22.47
CA THR A 194 1.85 -6.22 21.64
C THR A 194 2.91 -7.31 21.51
N SER A 195 2.95 -8.23 22.47
CA SER A 195 3.88 -9.36 22.51
C SER A 195 3.25 -10.53 23.26
N GLY A 196 3.79 -11.72 23.05
CA GLY A 196 3.35 -12.95 23.68
C GLY A 196 3.69 -14.15 22.81
N LYS A 197 4.01 -15.29 23.44
CA LYS A 197 4.32 -16.54 22.72
C LYS A 197 3.05 -17.02 22.00
N GLY A 198 3.13 -17.25 20.68
CA GLY A 198 2.00 -17.75 19.90
C GLY A 198 0.91 -16.74 19.55
N VAL A 199 0.93 -15.52 20.08
CA VAL A 199 -0.12 -14.48 19.84
C VAL A 199 -0.34 -14.19 18.35
N ARG A 200 0.69 -14.33 17.50
CA ARG A 200 0.58 -14.05 16.06
C ARG A 200 -0.26 -15.04 15.28
N SER A 201 -0.49 -16.25 15.82
CA SER A 201 -1.31 -17.29 15.21
C SER A 201 -2.75 -17.27 15.71
N LEU A 202 -3.08 -16.42 16.68
CA LEU A 202 -4.42 -16.27 17.23
C LEU A 202 -5.26 -15.29 16.42
N THR A 203 -6.56 -15.55 16.33
CA THR A 203 -7.51 -14.53 15.84
C THR A 203 -7.60 -13.37 16.81
N ALA A 204 -8.10 -12.21 16.38
CA ALA A 204 -8.20 -11.04 17.25
C ALA A 204 -9.01 -11.29 18.54
N PRO A 205 -10.18 -11.95 18.52
CA PRO A 205 -10.88 -12.32 19.75
C PRO A 205 -10.06 -13.22 20.68
N GLN A 206 -9.38 -14.24 20.12
CA GLN A 206 -8.54 -15.15 20.91
C GLN A 206 -7.32 -14.42 21.51
N ALA A 207 -6.69 -13.51 20.74
CA ALA A 207 -5.56 -12.74 21.22
C ALA A 207 -5.95 -11.80 22.37
N ILE A 208 -7.14 -11.20 22.31
CA ILE A 208 -7.68 -10.35 23.39
C ILE A 208 -7.93 -11.19 24.65
N ALA A 209 -8.61 -12.34 24.52
CA ALA A 209 -8.86 -13.23 25.64
C ALA A 209 -7.57 -13.75 26.28
N ASN A 210 -6.58 -14.12 25.46
CA ASN A 210 -5.27 -14.54 25.94
C ASN A 210 -4.53 -13.43 26.65
N ALA A 211 -4.61 -12.19 26.14
CA ALA A 211 -3.98 -11.03 26.77
C ALA A 211 -4.58 -10.74 28.17
N GLU A 212 -5.89 -10.88 28.31
CA GLU A 212 -6.58 -10.71 29.57
C GLU A 212 -6.21 -11.82 30.57
N ALA A 213 -6.16 -13.08 30.12
CA ALA A 213 -5.82 -14.24 30.96
C ALA A 213 -4.36 -14.23 31.43
N GLU A 214 -3.42 -13.84 30.57
CA GLU A 214 -1.97 -13.85 30.87
C GLU A 214 -1.42 -12.50 31.33
N GLY A 215 -2.22 -11.45 31.39
CA GLY A 215 -1.76 -10.11 31.75
C GLY A 215 -0.74 -9.52 30.79
N LEU A 216 -0.89 -9.79 29.48
CA LEU A 216 0.09 -9.37 28.48
C LEU A 216 0.10 -7.86 28.26
N PRO A 217 1.23 -7.26 27.86
CA PRO A 217 1.30 -5.85 27.54
C PRO A 217 0.42 -5.49 26.34
N LEU A 218 -0.46 -4.50 26.52
CA LEU A 218 -1.47 -4.09 25.54
C LEU A 218 -0.95 -3.01 24.58
N ALA A 219 -1.68 -2.84 23.48
CA ALA A 219 -1.36 -1.85 22.46
C ALA A 219 -1.41 -0.42 22.99
N SER A 220 -0.35 0.35 22.77
CA SER A 220 -0.29 1.76 23.14
C SER A 220 -1.29 2.59 22.32
N PRO A 221 -1.72 3.78 22.81
CA PRO A 221 -2.57 4.70 22.05
C PRO A 221 -2.01 5.06 20.66
N ALA A 222 -0.68 5.13 20.53
CA ALA A 222 -0.02 5.35 19.24
C ALA A 222 -0.21 4.16 18.28
N THR A 223 -0.12 2.93 18.79
CA THR A 223 -0.36 1.70 18.01
C THR A 223 -1.83 1.62 17.58
N VAL A 224 -2.76 1.84 18.50
CA VAL A 224 -4.21 1.88 18.21
C VAL A 224 -4.52 2.92 17.13
N ARG A 225 -3.96 4.13 17.28
CA ARG A 225 -4.13 5.21 16.29
C ARG A 225 -3.60 4.81 14.91
N LYS A 226 -2.43 4.16 14.84
CA LYS A 226 -1.86 3.69 13.57
C LYS A 226 -2.80 2.70 12.88
N GLN A 227 -3.34 1.73 13.62
CA GLN A 227 -4.25 0.72 13.07
C GLN A 227 -5.59 1.34 12.65
N LEU A 228 -6.16 2.20 13.50
CA LEU A 228 -7.42 2.88 13.17
C LEU A 228 -7.28 3.80 11.94
N LYS A 229 -6.09 4.41 11.73
CA LYS A 229 -5.79 5.19 10.52
C LYS A 229 -5.79 4.31 9.26
N ALA A 230 -5.36 3.05 9.35
CA ALA A 230 -5.43 2.14 8.20
C ALA A 230 -6.88 1.86 7.80
N LEU A 231 -7.77 1.58 8.75
CA LEU A 231 -9.22 1.46 8.49
C LEU A 231 -9.78 2.75 7.88
N SER A 232 -9.49 3.91 8.50
CA SER A 232 -9.89 5.23 8.00
C SER A 232 -9.44 5.47 6.55
N THR A 233 -8.23 5.05 6.17
CA THR A 233 -7.74 5.22 4.79
C THR A 233 -8.56 4.41 3.79
N VAL A 234 -8.91 3.15 4.11
CA VAL A 234 -9.75 2.30 3.25
C VAL A 234 -11.18 2.87 3.15
N LEU A 235 -11.76 3.33 4.28
CA LEU A 235 -13.10 3.94 4.29
C LEU A 235 -13.12 5.29 3.56
N ASN A 236 -12.08 6.09 3.68
CA ASN A 236 -11.95 7.33 2.91
C ASN A 236 -11.84 7.06 1.41
N PHE A 237 -11.11 6.02 1.00
CA PHE A 237 -11.07 5.58 -0.39
C PHE A 237 -12.46 5.14 -0.87
N ALA A 238 -13.19 4.37 -0.06
CA ALA A 238 -14.57 3.96 -0.35
C ALA A 238 -15.52 5.18 -0.48
N SER A 239 -15.30 6.24 0.31
CA SER A 239 -16.04 7.50 0.20
C SER A 239 -15.64 8.30 -1.04
N GLN A 240 -14.34 8.60 -1.21
CA GLN A 240 -13.88 9.61 -2.16
C GLN A 240 -13.69 9.08 -3.58
N ARG A 241 -13.30 7.80 -3.73
CA ARG A 241 -13.07 7.20 -5.06
C ARG A 241 -14.17 6.26 -5.51
N LEU A 242 -14.83 5.55 -4.59
CA LEU A 242 -15.88 4.61 -4.93
C LEU A 242 -17.30 5.18 -4.74
N GLY A 243 -17.47 6.28 -4.00
CA GLY A 243 -18.76 6.91 -3.75
C GLY A 243 -19.73 6.05 -2.92
N LEU A 244 -19.23 5.06 -2.15
CA LEU A 244 -20.06 4.07 -1.44
C LEU A 244 -20.65 4.61 -0.13
N ILE A 245 -19.99 5.57 0.48
CA ILE A 245 -20.40 6.23 1.73
C ILE A 245 -20.16 7.73 1.63
N PRO A 246 -20.98 8.57 2.29
CA PRO A 246 -20.85 10.02 2.19
C PRO A 246 -19.56 10.55 2.83
N GLU A 247 -19.08 9.92 3.90
CA GLU A 247 -17.88 10.33 4.63
C GLU A 247 -17.22 9.13 5.33
N ASP A 248 -15.92 9.23 5.65
CA ASP A 248 -15.22 8.27 6.50
C ASP A 248 -15.70 8.39 7.95
N PRO A 249 -16.38 7.37 8.52
CA PRO A 249 -16.93 7.42 9.87
C PRO A 249 -15.84 7.48 10.96
N VAL A 250 -14.60 7.03 10.69
CA VAL A 250 -13.49 7.14 11.63
C VAL A 250 -13.05 8.60 11.75
N SER A 251 -12.87 9.29 10.62
CA SER A 251 -12.48 10.70 10.59
C SER A 251 -13.57 11.59 11.18
N ALA A 252 -14.83 11.37 10.79
CA ALA A 252 -16.00 12.09 11.27
C ALA A 252 -16.25 11.94 12.77
N SER A 253 -15.83 10.82 13.37
CA SER A 253 -15.95 10.58 14.82
C SER A 253 -14.94 11.34 15.68
N GLY A 254 -13.89 11.94 15.08
CA GLY A 254 -12.79 12.58 15.81
C GLY A 254 -11.84 11.65 16.54
N LEU A 255 -11.99 10.32 16.40
CA LEU A 255 -11.20 9.30 17.09
C LEU A 255 -9.69 9.43 16.89
N LEU A 256 -9.26 9.70 15.65
CA LEU A 256 -7.84 9.85 15.35
C LEU A 256 -7.22 11.06 16.05
N ARG A 257 -8.00 12.14 16.24
CA ARG A 257 -7.57 13.36 16.91
C ARG A 257 -7.46 13.12 18.42
N SER A 258 -8.46 12.46 19.03
CA SER A 258 -8.44 12.05 20.43
C SER A 258 -7.25 11.13 20.74
N LEU A 259 -7.02 10.10 19.92
CA LEU A 259 -5.89 9.18 20.07
C LEU A 259 -4.53 9.86 19.87
N ALA A 260 -4.43 10.89 19.02
CA ALA A 260 -3.21 11.67 18.88
C ALA A 260 -2.86 12.42 20.18
N LYS A 261 -3.87 12.96 20.87
CA LYS A 261 -3.70 13.61 22.20
C LYS A 261 -3.29 12.56 23.23
N SER A 262 -3.99 11.43 23.31
CA SER A 262 -3.67 10.33 24.23
C SER A 262 -2.27 9.76 23.99
N ALA A 263 -1.86 9.59 22.72
CA ALA A 263 -0.52 9.09 22.37
C ALA A 263 0.58 10.06 22.83
N ARG A 264 0.38 11.38 22.71
CA ARG A 264 1.33 12.37 23.21
C ARG A 264 1.43 12.34 24.74
N ASN A 265 0.31 12.21 25.42
CA ASN A 265 0.27 12.15 26.88
C ASN A 265 0.85 10.83 27.43
N ALA A 266 0.75 9.72 26.67
CA ALA A 266 1.30 8.43 27.02
C ALA A 266 2.79 8.27 26.65
N GLU A 267 3.38 9.22 25.89
CA GLU A 267 4.80 9.22 25.61
C GLU A 267 5.57 9.59 26.88
N THR A 268 6.10 8.58 27.55
CA THR A 268 6.85 8.74 28.80
C THR A 268 8.32 9.05 28.58
N ARG A 269 8.83 8.86 27.34
CA ARG A 269 10.23 9.13 27.00
C ARG A 269 10.44 10.60 26.69
N THR A 270 11.39 11.21 27.36
CA THR A 270 11.89 12.54 27.01
C THR A 270 12.64 12.52 25.68
N ALA A 271 12.93 13.68 25.11
CA ALA A 271 13.71 13.75 23.88
C ALA A 271 15.10 13.09 24.04
N ASP A 272 15.70 13.25 25.21
CA ASP A 272 17.01 12.71 25.54
C ASP A 272 16.99 11.18 25.72
N GLU A 273 15.92 10.63 26.26
CA GLU A 273 15.75 9.18 26.43
C GLU A 273 15.45 8.42 25.12
N LYS A 274 15.19 9.11 24.01
CA LYS A 274 15.01 8.48 22.68
C LYS A 274 16.34 8.10 22.04
N GLY A 275 17.43 8.77 22.41
CA GLY A 275 18.78 8.51 21.98
C GLY A 275 19.61 7.77 23.02
N TYR A 276 20.65 7.08 22.59
CA TYR A 276 21.66 6.58 23.50
C TYR A 276 22.46 7.74 24.09
N THR A 277 22.70 7.71 25.39
CA THR A 277 23.69 8.58 26.05
C THR A 277 25.10 8.20 25.65
N ARG A 278 26.07 9.09 25.84
CA ARG A 278 27.48 8.81 25.58
C ARG A 278 28.00 7.63 26.42
N ARG A 279 27.50 7.51 27.65
CA ARG A 279 27.79 6.36 28.52
C ARG A 279 27.24 5.04 27.98
N GLU A 280 25.99 5.03 27.50
CA GLU A 280 25.41 3.84 26.87
C GLU A 280 26.13 3.45 25.60
N LEU A 281 26.54 4.43 24.76
CA LEU A 281 27.36 4.16 23.58
C LEU A 281 28.69 3.53 23.95
N ALA A 282 29.38 4.02 24.99
CA ALA A 282 30.62 3.43 25.49
C ALA A 282 30.40 2.00 25.99
N LEU A 283 29.29 1.71 26.70
CA LEU A 283 28.95 0.33 27.11
C LEU A 283 28.67 -0.57 25.91
N ILE A 284 27.89 -0.07 24.91
CA ILE A 284 27.58 -0.82 23.70
C ILE A 284 28.87 -1.20 22.95
N PHE A 285 29.70 -0.21 22.61
CA PHE A 285 30.89 -0.43 21.79
C PHE A 285 32.06 -1.04 22.57
N GLY A 286 32.12 -0.94 23.90
CA GLY A 286 33.02 -1.64 24.76
C GLY A 286 32.64 -3.10 25.09
N SER A 287 31.54 -3.61 24.52
CA SER A 287 30.97 -4.92 24.84
C SER A 287 31.67 -6.07 24.12
N PRO A 288 31.44 -7.33 24.55
CA PRO A 288 32.10 -8.52 23.99
C PRO A 288 31.98 -8.66 22.47
N LEU A 289 30.89 -8.23 21.85
CA LEU A 289 30.73 -8.27 20.40
C LEU A 289 31.83 -7.47 19.68
N PHE A 290 32.15 -6.28 20.17
CA PHE A 290 33.13 -5.38 19.53
C PHE A 290 34.58 -5.75 19.87
N ARG A 291 34.78 -6.59 20.86
CA ARG A 291 36.08 -7.21 21.20
C ARG A 291 36.32 -8.55 20.49
N GLY A 292 35.35 -9.05 19.73
CA GLY A 292 35.40 -10.35 19.06
C GLY A 292 35.17 -11.54 20.00
N GLU A 293 34.67 -11.31 21.21
CA GLU A 293 34.44 -12.31 22.25
C GLU A 293 33.04 -12.93 22.18
N TRP A 294 32.12 -12.35 21.35
CA TRP A 294 30.76 -12.81 21.16
C TRP A 294 30.37 -12.86 19.70
N SER A 295 29.65 -13.90 19.32
CA SER A 295 28.98 -14.03 18.01
C SER A 295 27.63 -14.71 18.18
N PRO A 296 26.67 -14.46 17.26
CA PRO A 296 25.35 -15.07 17.37
C PRO A 296 25.42 -16.58 17.14
N PRO A 297 24.83 -17.42 18.03
CA PRO A 297 25.01 -18.87 18.01
C PRO A 297 24.37 -19.60 16.83
N ARG A 298 23.39 -18.96 16.16
CA ARG A 298 22.57 -19.60 15.11
C ARG A 298 22.53 -18.84 13.79
N ALA A 299 23.34 -17.81 13.63
CA ALA A 299 23.34 -17.00 12.43
C ALA A 299 24.72 -16.41 12.17
N ASP A 300 25.10 -16.31 10.91
CA ASP A 300 26.31 -15.65 10.49
C ASP A 300 25.97 -14.45 9.61
N TYR A 301 26.27 -13.27 10.13
CA TYR A 301 26.08 -11.99 9.42
C TYR A 301 27.43 -11.40 8.96
N GLY A 302 28.52 -12.16 9.07
CA GLY A 302 29.85 -11.64 8.82
C GLY A 302 30.13 -10.41 9.68
N GLN A 303 30.72 -9.40 9.11
CA GLN A 303 31.06 -8.16 9.80
C GLN A 303 29.90 -7.18 10.01
N ALA A 304 28.67 -7.55 9.60
CA ALA A 304 27.53 -6.62 9.67
C ALA A 304 27.15 -6.25 11.11
N LEU A 305 27.25 -7.18 12.07
CA LEU A 305 26.97 -6.87 13.48
C LEU A 305 28.00 -5.93 14.11
N TYR A 306 29.21 -5.93 13.59
CA TYR A 306 30.27 -5.03 14.03
C TYR A 306 30.13 -3.65 13.38
N TRP A 307 30.06 -3.58 12.05
CA TRP A 307 30.10 -2.31 11.33
C TRP A 307 28.79 -1.54 11.28
N LEU A 308 27.61 -2.20 11.21
CA LEU A 308 26.33 -1.47 11.09
C LEU A 308 26.06 -0.55 12.30
N PRO A 309 26.23 -0.99 13.57
CA PRO A 309 26.05 -0.09 14.71
C PRO A 309 27.03 1.08 14.72
N LEU A 310 28.29 0.84 14.39
CA LEU A 310 29.30 1.91 14.27
C LEU A 310 28.94 2.91 13.19
N LEU A 311 28.57 2.44 11.99
CA LEU A 311 28.12 3.30 10.91
C LEU A 311 26.87 4.10 11.29
N MET A 312 25.89 3.48 11.97
CA MET A 312 24.71 4.19 12.47
C MET A 312 25.06 5.29 13.46
N ALA A 313 26.01 5.02 14.36
CA ALA A 313 26.44 5.96 15.40
C ALA A 313 27.19 7.17 14.81
N TYR A 314 28.07 6.95 13.83
CA TYR A 314 28.90 8.00 13.24
C TYR A 314 28.28 8.74 12.03
N THR A 315 27.20 8.21 11.44
CA THR A 315 26.54 8.84 10.27
C THR A 315 25.12 9.31 10.54
N GLY A 316 24.51 8.84 11.63
CA GLY A 316 23.08 9.02 11.87
C GLY A 316 22.19 8.33 10.82
N GLY A 317 22.76 7.47 9.96
CA GLY A 317 22.08 6.75 8.90
C GLY A 317 21.04 5.75 9.43
N ARG A 318 20.02 5.45 8.62
CA ARG A 318 19.05 4.39 8.96
C ARG A 318 19.69 3.02 8.72
N ARG A 319 19.37 2.05 9.57
CA ARG A 319 19.95 0.69 9.50
C ARG A 319 19.82 0.08 8.10
N GLU A 320 18.66 0.19 7.46
CA GLU A 320 18.46 -0.39 6.12
C GLU A 320 19.24 0.36 5.04
N GLU A 321 19.36 1.70 5.13
CA GLU A 321 20.18 2.50 4.19
C GLU A 321 21.64 2.00 4.17
N LEU A 322 22.17 1.67 5.34
CA LEU A 322 23.54 1.19 5.50
C LEU A 322 23.69 -0.31 5.18
N ALA A 323 22.69 -1.12 5.56
CA ALA A 323 22.74 -2.58 5.35
C ALA A 323 22.68 -2.98 3.87
N GLN A 324 22.03 -2.17 3.03
CA GLN A 324 21.94 -2.39 1.59
C GLN A 324 23.09 -1.80 0.77
N ALA A 325 24.06 -1.14 1.42
CA ALA A 325 25.16 -0.48 0.74
C ALA A 325 26.03 -1.47 -0.06
N LEU A 326 26.56 -0.97 -1.17
CA LEU A 326 27.55 -1.66 -2.01
C LEU A 326 28.96 -1.20 -1.65
N VAL A 327 29.95 -1.99 -1.97
CA VAL A 327 31.37 -1.62 -1.84
C VAL A 327 31.66 -0.36 -2.65
N ALA A 328 31.04 -0.21 -3.83
CA ALA A 328 31.15 0.94 -4.71
C ALA A 328 30.51 2.23 -4.13
N ASP A 329 29.67 2.14 -3.10
CA ASP A 329 29.12 3.31 -2.42
C ASP A 329 30.11 3.97 -1.44
N ILE A 330 31.19 3.26 -1.06
CA ILE A 330 32.27 3.80 -0.23
C ILE A 330 33.36 4.34 -1.16
N ARG A 331 33.47 5.66 -1.21
CA ARG A 331 34.36 6.37 -2.15
C ARG A 331 35.26 7.35 -1.43
N GLN A 332 36.35 7.71 -2.08
CA GLN A 332 37.22 8.80 -1.65
C GLN A 332 36.89 10.08 -2.43
N ASP A 333 36.76 11.18 -1.72
CA ASP A 333 36.69 12.52 -2.30
C ASP A 333 38.11 13.09 -2.29
N ALA A 334 38.68 13.26 -3.49
CA ALA A 334 40.06 13.69 -3.64
C ALA A 334 40.28 15.15 -3.20
N GLU A 335 39.27 16.03 -3.39
CA GLU A 335 39.35 17.44 -3.02
C GLU A 335 39.26 17.63 -1.49
N ALA A 336 38.34 16.91 -0.85
CA ALA A 336 38.17 16.96 0.60
C ALA A 336 39.20 16.05 1.35
N GLY A 337 39.90 15.18 0.65
CA GLY A 337 40.85 14.23 1.23
C GLY A 337 40.22 13.22 2.20
N CYS A 338 38.95 12.91 2.03
CA CYS A 338 38.23 12.05 2.95
C CYS A 338 37.46 10.92 2.23
N TRP A 339 37.17 9.85 2.98
CA TRP A 339 36.25 8.82 2.55
C TRP A 339 34.81 9.20 2.89
N PHE A 340 33.85 8.81 2.06
CA PHE A 340 32.42 9.02 2.30
C PHE A 340 31.60 7.81 1.88
N ILE A 341 30.42 7.68 2.45
CA ILE A 341 29.38 6.76 1.98
C ILE A 341 28.34 7.53 1.15
N ASP A 342 28.05 7.01 -0.05
CA ASP A 342 27.00 7.55 -0.95
C ASP A 342 25.69 6.79 -0.71
N ILE A 343 24.80 7.37 0.06
CA ILE A 343 23.48 6.80 0.35
C ILE A 343 22.56 7.22 -0.79
N CYS A 344 22.39 6.34 -1.78
CA CYS A 344 21.64 6.59 -3.00
C CYS A 344 20.74 5.39 -3.36
N PRO A 345 19.65 5.62 -4.11
CA PRO A 345 18.89 4.53 -4.72
C PRO A 345 19.72 3.88 -5.84
N GLY A 346 19.36 2.66 -6.21
CA GLY A 346 20.03 1.94 -7.28
C GLY A 346 19.48 0.52 -7.38
N GLU A 347 20.08 -0.29 -8.26
CA GLU A 347 19.66 -1.68 -8.42
C GLU A 347 19.75 -2.44 -7.08
N GLY A 348 18.61 -3.00 -6.65
CA GLY A 348 18.49 -3.70 -5.38
C GLY A 348 18.59 -2.82 -4.13
N LYS A 349 18.54 -1.47 -4.27
CA LYS A 349 18.56 -0.50 -3.17
C LYS A 349 17.33 0.40 -3.21
N THR A 350 16.72 0.65 -2.07
CA THR A 350 15.57 1.54 -1.94
C THR A 350 15.80 2.55 -0.83
N LEU A 351 15.31 3.77 -1.00
CA LEU A 351 15.31 4.79 0.04
C LEU A 351 13.87 5.10 0.46
N LYS A 352 13.68 5.39 1.74
CA LYS A 352 12.36 5.70 2.29
C LYS A 352 11.75 6.98 1.70
N THR A 353 12.60 7.97 1.39
CA THR A 353 12.20 9.25 0.80
C THR A 353 13.29 9.74 -0.14
N HIS A 354 12.94 10.57 -1.10
CA HIS A 354 13.92 11.21 -2.01
C HIS A 354 14.98 12.02 -1.23
N SER A 355 14.58 12.68 -0.15
CA SER A 355 15.48 13.44 0.74
C SER A 355 16.50 12.59 1.50
N SER A 356 16.37 11.25 1.45
CA SER A 356 17.35 10.34 2.05
C SER A 356 18.64 10.23 1.23
N ARG A 357 18.63 10.65 -0.07
CA ARG A 357 19.83 10.62 -0.92
C ARG A 357 20.84 11.64 -0.43
N ARG A 358 22.04 11.21 -0.10
CA ARG A 358 23.09 12.05 0.43
C ARG A 358 24.44 11.37 0.46
N LYS A 359 25.51 12.16 0.47
CA LYS A 359 26.88 11.73 0.74
C LYS A 359 27.23 12.08 2.19
N VAL A 360 27.72 11.13 2.95
CA VAL A 360 28.11 11.32 4.35
C VAL A 360 29.59 10.97 4.51
N PRO A 361 30.46 11.93 4.90
CA PRO A 361 31.86 11.64 5.14
C PRO A 361 32.01 10.62 6.27
N LEU A 362 33.04 9.79 6.22
CA LEU A 362 33.37 8.84 7.27
C LEU A 362 34.21 9.51 8.35
N HIS A 363 33.78 9.35 9.60
CA HIS A 363 34.53 9.85 10.74
C HIS A 363 35.93 9.20 10.82
N PRO A 364 36.97 9.92 11.25
CA PRO A 364 38.33 9.37 11.40
C PRO A 364 38.42 8.09 12.21
N ASP A 365 37.58 7.92 13.23
CA ASP A 365 37.50 6.70 14.02
C ASP A 365 37.18 5.46 13.19
N LEU A 366 36.27 5.56 12.22
CA LEU A 366 35.90 4.44 11.34
C LEU A 366 37.09 4.02 10.49
N ILE A 367 37.92 4.98 10.05
CA ILE A 367 39.14 4.73 9.30
C ILE A 367 40.16 4.06 10.20
N ALA A 368 40.38 4.60 11.40
CA ALA A 368 41.32 4.07 12.37
C ALA A 368 40.96 2.63 12.87
N LEU A 369 39.68 2.31 12.91
CA LEU A 369 39.16 0.96 13.22
C LEU A 369 39.34 -0.03 12.06
N GLY A 370 39.82 0.39 10.86
CA GLY A 370 40.08 -0.49 9.73
C GLY A 370 38.86 -0.68 8.81
N PHE A 371 37.88 0.23 8.80
CA PHE A 371 36.71 0.10 7.93
C PHE A 371 37.08 0.07 6.44
N ILE A 372 38.11 0.81 6.03
CA ILE A 372 38.57 0.81 4.64
C ILE A 372 39.28 -0.49 4.28
N ASP A 373 40.03 -1.10 5.20
CA ASP A 373 40.65 -2.42 4.99
C ASP A 373 39.56 -3.49 4.84
N TYR A 374 38.52 -3.44 5.69
CA TYR A 374 37.33 -4.28 5.52
C TYR A 374 36.69 -4.10 4.15
N ARG A 375 36.42 -2.85 3.75
CA ARG A 375 35.84 -2.53 2.42
C ARG A 375 36.73 -3.10 1.30
N ASN A 376 38.01 -2.95 1.38
CA ASN A 376 39.00 -3.39 0.36
C ASN A 376 39.15 -4.93 0.32
N SER A 377 38.80 -5.64 1.38
CA SER A 377 38.77 -7.10 1.40
C SER A 377 37.58 -7.72 0.65
N LEU A 378 36.64 -6.91 0.20
CA LEU A 378 35.42 -7.34 -0.50
C LEU A 378 35.54 -7.14 -2.01
N PRO A 379 34.81 -7.94 -2.84
CA PRO A 379 34.70 -7.70 -4.29
C PRO A 379 34.16 -6.28 -4.57
N ALA A 380 34.75 -5.57 -5.52
CA ALA A 380 34.46 -4.18 -5.81
C ALA A 380 33.00 -3.92 -6.27
N ASP A 381 32.40 -4.91 -6.94
CA ASP A 381 31.02 -4.94 -7.42
C ASP A 381 30.04 -5.57 -6.43
N GLY A 382 30.55 -6.00 -5.25
CA GLY A 382 29.78 -6.70 -4.23
C GLY A 382 29.03 -5.80 -3.27
N ARG A 383 28.26 -6.44 -2.40
CA ARG A 383 27.61 -5.77 -1.25
C ARG A 383 28.63 -5.53 -0.14
N LEU A 384 28.48 -4.41 0.55
CA LEU A 384 29.29 -4.11 1.74
C LEU A 384 29.10 -5.16 2.85
N PHE A 385 27.92 -5.79 2.91
CA PHE A 385 27.60 -6.85 3.87
C PHE A 385 27.08 -8.09 3.14
N PRO A 386 27.95 -8.91 2.50
CA PRO A 386 27.53 -9.98 1.60
C PRO A 386 26.77 -11.12 2.28
N ARG A 387 26.91 -11.30 3.61
CA ARG A 387 26.20 -12.34 4.37
C ARG A 387 24.79 -11.95 4.82
N LEU A 388 24.36 -10.72 4.58
CA LEU A 388 22.97 -10.30 4.84
C LEU A 388 22.04 -10.86 3.75
N LYS A 389 20.99 -11.58 4.19
CA LYS A 389 19.96 -12.12 3.30
C LYS A 389 18.83 -11.10 3.12
N PHE A 390 18.40 -10.93 1.88
CA PHE A 390 17.28 -10.06 1.55
C PHE A 390 15.96 -10.65 2.04
N HIS A 391 15.22 -9.87 2.82
CA HIS A 391 13.83 -10.18 3.19
C HIS A 391 12.88 -9.34 2.33
N ARG A 392 11.93 -9.99 1.65
CA ARG A 392 11.06 -9.37 0.63
C ARG A 392 10.40 -8.06 1.10
N ILE A 393 9.94 -8.02 2.35
CA ILE A 393 9.22 -6.85 2.91
C ILE A 393 10.16 -5.90 3.67
N ASP A 394 11.07 -6.42 4.49
CA ASP A 394 11.86 -5.62 5.43
C ASP A 394 13.32 -5.37 5.02
N GLY A 395 13.77 -5.93 3.88
CA GLY A 395 15.11 -5.69 3.31
C GLY A 395 16.22 -6.47 3.98
N TYR A 396 17.44 -5.99 3.79
CA TYR A 396 18.66 -6.66 4.26
C TYR A 396 18.86 -6.59 5.77
N SER A 397 18.37 -5.53 6.41
CA SER A 397 18.60 -5.31 7.84
C SER A 397 17.63 -6.07 8.75
N HIS A 398 16.69 -6.87 8.21
CA HIS A 398 15.65 -7.53 8.99
C HIS A 398 16.21 -8.49 10.05
N ALA A 399 16.93 -9.50 9.61
CA ALA A 399 17.43 -10.55 10.50
C ALA A 399 18.53 -10.03 11.46
N VAL A 400 19.51 -9.30 10.91
CA VAL A 400 20.59 -8.72 11.72
C VAL A 400 20.05 -7.72 12.75
N GLY A 401 18.98 -6.99 12.43
CA GLY A 401 18.36 -6.07 13.35
C GLY A 401 17.63 -6.73 14.53
N LYS A 402 17.02 -7.89 14.32
CA LYS A 402 16.45 -8.71 15.42
C LYS A 402 17.53 -9.28 16.31
N THR A 403 18.62 -9.77 15.73
CA THR A 403 19.76 -10.27 16.50
C THR A 403 20.44 -9.17 17.28
N TRP A 404 20.58 -7.97 16.70
CA TRP A 404 21.08 -6.78 17.39
C TRP A 404 20.22 -6.39 18.60
N GLU A 405 18.88 -6.34 18.41
CA GLU A 405 17.96 -6.06 19.51
C GLU A 405 18.06 -7.09 20.63
N LYS A 406 18.11 -8.38 20.26
CA LYS A 406 18.29 -9.47 21.22
C LYS A 406 19.62 -9.34 21.98
N TYR A 407 20.72 -9.04 21.28
CA TYR A 407 22.03 -8.83 21.89
C TYR A 407 22.00 -7.72 22.95
N LEU A 408 21.44 -6.57 22.61
CA LEU A 408 21.34 -5.46 23.56
C LEU A 408 20.52 -5.79 24.81
N ARG A 409 19.40 -6.51 24.65
CA ARG A 409 18.47 -6.79 25.74
C ARG A 409 18.85 -8.01 26.58
N GLU A 410 19.28 -9.09 25.95
CA GLU A 410 19.48 -10.37 26.63
C GLU A 410 20.94 -10.60 27.02
N GLU A 411 21.89 -10.29 26.12
CA GLU A 411 23.32 -10.53 26.36
C GLU A 411 23.95 -9.34 27.10
N LEU A 412 23.82 -8.15 26.54
CA LEU A 412 24.39 -6.94 27.17
C LEU A 412 23.53 -6.43 28.34
N ARG A 413 22.24 -6.80 28.37
CA ARG A 413 21.26 -6.37 29.38
C ARG A 413 21.24 -4.86 29.56
N LEU A 414 21.31 -4.13 28.43
CA LEU A 414 21.37 -2.68 28.43
C LEU A 414 20.06 -2.09 28.93
N GLU A 415 20.08 -1.43 30.05
CA GLU A 415 18.95 -0.68 30.61
C GLU A 415 18.83 0.66 29.89
N SER A 416 18.19 0.68 28.72
CA SER A 416 17.99 1.87 27.91
C SER A 416 16.56 1.94 27.40
N LYS A 417 15.99 3.14 27.41
CA LYS A 417 14.69 3.45 26.77
C LYS A 417 14.83 3.72 25.27
N ALA A 418 16.05 3.85 24.76
CA ALA A 418 16.33 4.10 23.37
C ALA A 418 15.93 2.91 22.48
N SER A 419 15.46 3.20 21.27
CA SER A 419 15.17 2.17 20.29
C SER A 419 16.48 1.54 19.78
N PRO A 420 16.60 0.21 19.67
CA PRO A 420 17.85 -0.49 19.35
C PRO A 420 18.63 0.04 18.15
N SER A 421 17.94 0.49 17.11
CA SER A 421 18.62 1.06 15.93
C SER A 421 18.40 2.57 15.80
N HIS A 422 17.18 3.06 16.09
CA HIS A 422 16.86 4.48 16.00
C HIS A 422 17.53 5.31 17.09
N GLY A 423 17.88 4.69 18.22
CA GLY A 423 18.63 5.31 19.30
C GLY A 423 19.95 5.92 18.85
N PHE A 424 20.68 5.27 17.93
CA PHE A 424 21.92 5.82 17.35
C PHE A 424 21.69 7.13 16.60
N ARG A 425 20.61 7.21 15.83
CA ARG A 425 20.29 8.43 15.07
C ARG A 425 19.89 9.60 15.98
N HIS A 426 19.18 9.32 17.06
CA HIS A 426 18.89 10.34 18.09
C HIS A 426 20.17 10.76 18.81
N ALA A 427 21.02 9.81 19.21
CA ALA A 427 22.31 10.07 19.83
C ALA A 427 23.21 10.91 18.90
N PHE A 428 23.33 10.57 17.62
CA PHE A 428 24.08 11.34 16.63
C PHE A 428 23.66 12.82 16.62
N LYS A 429 22.34 13.08 16.55
CA LYS A 429 21.82 14.44 16.56
C LYS A 429 22.09 15.18 17.85
N THR A 430 21.99 14.50 18.99
CA THR A 430 22.27 15.09 20.33
C THR A 430 23.77 15.42 20.43
N LEU A 431 24.64 14.50 20.08
CA LEU A 431 26.09 14.71 20.12
C LEU A 431 26.57 15.78 19.13
N CYS A 432 25.98 15.88 17.95
CA CYS A 432 26.25 16.99 17.02
C CYS A 432 25.91 18.36 17.62
N ARG A 433 24.77 18.46 18.34
CA ARG A 433 24.39 19.70 19.04
C ARG A 433 25.34 20.04 20.17
N ASP A 434 25.75 19.02 20.95
CA ASP A 434 26.66 19.15 22.08
C ASP A 434 27.97 19.79 21.67
N VAL A 435 28.50 19.41 20.50
CA VAL A 435 29.75 20.00 19.94
C VAL A 435 29.53 21.18 19.02
N GLY A 436 28.31 21.71 18.94
CA GLY A 436 27.97 22.91 18.18
C GLY A 436 27.99 22.73 16.65
N ILE A 437 27.72 21.52 16.14
CA ILE A 437 27.48 21.33 14.70
C ILE A 437 26.10 21.88 14.33
N GLU A 438 26.06 22.70 13.28
CA GLU A 438 24.85 23.36 12.81
C GLU A 438 23.70 22.37 12.60
N ALA A 439 22.48 22.74 13.05
CA ALA A 439 21.31 21.86 12.97
C ALA A 439 20.95 21.46 11.53
N ALA A 440 21.05 22.39 10.57
CA ALA A 440 20.78 22.12 9.17
C ALA A 440 21.78 21.12 8.57
N LEU A 441 23.04 21.20 8.95
CA LEU A 441 24.08 20.29 8.53
C LEU A 441 23.92 18.91 9.17
N THR A 442 23.54 18.88 10.46
CA THR A 442 23.19 17.64 11.16
C THR A 442 22.00 16.93 10.52
N ASP A 443 20.97 17.69 10.11
CA ASP A 443 19.79 17.15 9.42
C ASP A 443 20.14 16.63 8.03
N TRP A 444 21.03 17.32 7.29
CA TRP A 444 21.57 16.84 6.03
C TRP A 444 22.30 15.51 6.20
N LEU A 445 23.29 15.43 7.10
CA LEU A 445 24.04 14.21 7.37
C LEU A 445 23.12 13.03 7.77
N ALA A 446 22.14 13.31 8.63
CA ALA A 446 21.19 12.33 9.04
C ALA A 446 20.13 11.98 7.95
N GLY A 447 19.95 12.77 6.89
CA GLY A 447 18.93 12.59 5.84
C GLY A 447 17.52 12.83 6.36
N HIS A 448 17.30 13.97 7.02
CA HIS A 448 15.99 14.52 7.28
C HIS A 448 15.56 15.42 6.11
N ALA A 449 14.24 15.45 5.88
CA ALA A 449 13.70 16.41 4.91
C ALA A 449 13.99 17.84 5.39
N ALA A 450 14.35 18.70 4.44
CA ALA A 450 14.53 20.13 4.72
C ALA A 450 13.22 20.72 5.28
N PRO A 451 13.29 21.60 6.29
CA PRO A 451 12.11 22.16 6.95
C PRO A 451 11.29 23.09 6.03
N ASN A 452 11.90 23.62 4.98
CA ASN A 452 11.27 24.51 4.00
C ASN A 452 11.88 24.34 2.60
N VAL A 453 11.21 24.88 1.58
CA VAL A 453 11.62 24.80 0.17
C VAL A 453 12.97 25.46 -0.05
N GLY A 454 13.27 26.59 0.61
CA GLY A 454 14.55 27.29 0.49
C GLY A 454 15.75 26.44 0.92
N ALA A 455 15.59 25.59 1.91
CA ALA A 455 16.62 24.67 2.40
C ALA A 455 16.84 23.45 1.49
N THR A 456 16.06 23.30 0.41
CA THR A 456 16.27 22.24 -0.61
C THR A 456 17.23 22.68 -1.70
N TYR A 457 17.54 23.95 -1.81
CA TYR A 457 18.46 24.48 -2.81
C TYR A 457 19.92 24.43 -2.32
N GLY A 458 20.79 23.91 -3.18
CA GLY A 458 22.21 23.80 -2.92
C GLY A 458 22.61 22.50 -2.22
N THR A 459 23.92 22.25 -2.21
CA THR A 459 24.56 21.10 -1.54
C THR A 459 25.66 21.59 -0.62
N TYR A 460 25.90 20.89 0.47
CA TYR A 460 27.06 21.17 1.30
C TYR A 460 28.32 20.58 0.65
N PRO A 461 29.44 21.38 0.46
CA PRO A 461 30.68 20.82 0.01
C PRO A 461 31.20 19.73 0.93
N MET A 462 31.73 18.64 0.37
CA MET A 462 32.20 17.48 1.15
C MET A 462 33.25 17.89 2.19
N ARG A 463 34.15 18.80 1.83
CA ARG A 463 35.16 19.35 2.75
C ARG A 463 34.51 19.95 4.02
N ARG A 464 33.44 20.77 3.85
CA ARG A 464 32.76 21.37 5.00
C ARG A 464 32.07 20.28 5.87
N LEU A 465 31.40 19.31 5.25
CA LEU A 465 30.78 18.19 5.97
C LEU A 465 31.82 17.41 6.77
N TYR A 466 32.98 17.17 6.20
CA TYR A 466 34.04 16.42 6.85
C TYR A 466 34.69 17.19 8.02
N GLU A 467 35.01 18.48 7.83
CA GLU A 467 35.56 19.31 8.89
C GLU A 467 34.62 19.42 10.09
N GLU A 468 33.33 19.57 9.86
CA GLU A 468 32.35 19.60 10.94
C GLU A 468 32.21 18.21 11.60
N LEU A 469 32.21 17.12 10.83
CA LEU A 469 32.09 15.77 11.37
C LEU A 469 33.31 15.36 12.19
N LYS A 470 34.53 15.90 11.91
CA LYS A 470 35.71 15.67 12.77
C LYS A 470 35.57 16.22 14.19
N ARG A 471 34.64 17.16 14.41
CA ARG A 471 34.28 17.67 15.76
C ARG A 471 33.38 16.73 16.53
N PHE A 472 32.77 15.76 15.84
CA PHE A 472 31.93 14.76 16.50
C PHE A 472 32.79 13.94 17.48
N PRO A 473 32.28 13.63 18.70
CA PRO A 473 33.07 12.98 19.72
C PRO A 473 33.50 11.56 19.30
N SER A 474 34.71 11.18 19.70
CA SER A 474 35.23 9.84 19.46
C SER A 474 34.57 8.82 20.37
N ILE A 475 33.49 8.20 19.89
CA ILE A 475 32.80 7.11 20.58
C ILE A 475 33.71 5.89 20.72
N ALA A 476 34.56 5.65 19.74
CA ALA A 476 35.50 4.51 19.76
C ALA A 476 36.54 4.63 20.85
N LYS A 477 37.02 5.85 21.14
CA LYS A 477 37.93 6.11 22.28
C LYS A 477 37.20 5.96 23.60
N ASP A 478 35.98 6.50 23.72
CA ASP A 478 35.16 6.36 24.93
C ASP A 478 34.87 4.89 25.26
N ALA A 479 34.80 4.03 24.27
CA ALA A 479 34.56 2.59 24.40
C ALA A 479 35.86 1.76 24.55
N GLY A 480 37.02 2.38 24.44
CA GLY A 480 38.31 1.68 24.49
C GLY A 480 38.66 0.85 23.26
N LEU A 481 38.01 1.10 22.13
CA LEU A 481 38.34 0.46 20.83
C LEU A 481 39.53 1.15 20.14
N LEU A 482 39.77 2.41 20.43
CA LEU A 482 40.91 3.21 19.99
C LEU A 482 41.65 3.80 21.22
N ARG A 483 42.97 3.99 21.08
CA ARG A 483 43.82 4.63 22.08
C ARG A 483 43.77 6.15 22.01
#